data_c9ee58b46e31a91273c3294c2e1b222c
#
_entry.id   c9ee58b46e31a91273c3294c2e1b222c
#
_cell.length_a   1.000
_cell.length_b   1.000
_cell.length_c   1.000
_cell.angle_alpha   90.00
_cell.angle_beta   90.00
_cell.angle_gamma   90.00
#
_symmetry.space_group_name_H-M   'P 1'
#
loop_
_entity.id
_entity.type
_entity.pdbx_description
1 polymer ?
#
loop_
_entity_poly.entity_id
_entity_poly.type
_entity_poly.pdbx_seq_one_letter_code
_entity_poly.pdbx_strand_id
1 'polypeptide(L)'
;MAVTDKLTTGAPFFVEMGHSQPSQLPEHTVEQIKNLATKAIQAIGIDNSPSHVEIIVTADGPKLVELGARLGGDCITTYLVPLSTGIDMVEASILLALGQEACIIPKFQKGAAIRYAKCENGILQQITGLEDALKDESIQHIEIIKREGDIVTSIHGSGDRIGYVIAQAETASKAIEASTRALSKIKFKIKEEA
;
A
#
# COMPACT_ATOMS: atom_id res chain seq x y z
N MET A 1 10.63 6.55 10.44
CA MET A 1 9.57 5.50 10.41
C MET A 1 8.39 6.07 9.65
N ALA A 2 7.89 5.40 8.62
CA ALA A 2 6.67 5.75 7.90
C ALA A 2 5.48 4.97 8.50
N VAL A 3 4.39 5.66 8.79
CA VAL A 3 3.13 5.04 9.25
C VAL A 3 2.16 5.03 8.08
N THR A 4 1.63 3.84 7.80
CA THR A 4 0.78 3.56 6.62
C THR A 4 -0.61 3.16 7.08
N ASP A 5 -1.63 3.84 6.58
CA ASP A 5 -3.01 3.41 6.81
C ASP A 5 -3.36 2.24 5.87
N LYS A 6 -4.11 1.26 6.38
CA LYS A 6 -4.55 0.06 5.68
C LYS A 6 -6.07 0.08 5.49
N LEU A 7 -6.52 -0.09 4.25
CA LEU A 7 -7.90 -0.35 3.88
C LEU A 7 -8.08 -1.82 3.57
N THR A 8 -9.08 -2.49 4.14
CA THR A 8 -9.35 -3.91 3.89
C THR A 8 -10.79 -4.15 3.41
N THR A 9 -11.06 -5.38 2.95
CA THR A 9 -12.42 -5.82 2.63
C THR A 9 -13.33 -5.90 3.86
N GLY A 10 -12.75 -5.89 5.07
CA GLY A 10 -13.48 -6.23 6.29
C GLY A 10 -13.63 -7.75 6.48
N ALA A 11 -14.42 -8.12 7.51
CA ALA A 11 -14.67 -9.52 7.83
C ALA A 11 -15.38 -10.25 6.66
N PRO A 12 -15.12 -11.56 6.46
CA PRO A 12 -14.23 -12.41 7.27
C PRO A 12 -12.78 -12.42 6.80
N PHE A 13 -12.45 -11.89 5.62
CA PHE A 13 -11.17 -12.13 4.95
C PHE A 13 -10.11 -11.07 5.22
N PHE A 14 -10.50 -9.83 5.53
CA PHE A 14 -9.61 -8.69 5.80
C PHE A 14 -8.51 -8.47 4.75
N VAL A 15 -8.77 -8.78 3.48
CA VAL A 15 -7.82 -8.60 2.39
C VAL A 15 -7.55 -7.12 2.16
N GLU A 16 -6.29 -6.75 2.01
CA GLU A 16 -5.87 -5.37 1.76
C GLU A 16 -6.39 -4.86 0.41
N MET A 17 -7.13 -3.77 0.44
CA MET A 17 -7.68 -3.08 -0.73
C MET A 17 -7.06 -1.71 -0.97
N GLY A 18 -6.13 -1.32 -0.13
CA GLY A 18 -5.37 -0.09 -0.33
C GLY A 18 -4.53 0.29 0.88
N HIS A 19 -3.56 1.14 0.60
CA HIS A 19 -2.70 1.75 1.60
C HIS A 19 -2.55 3.25 1.30
N SER A 20 -2.24 4.04 2.32
CA SER A 20 -1.93 5.47 2.15
C SER A 20 -0.91 5.97 3.15
N GLN A 21 -0.09 6.92 2.73
CA GLN A 21 0.96 7.57 3.52
C GLN A 21 0.94 9.09 3.28
N PRO A 22 1.32 9.91 4.30
CA PRO A 22 1.41 9.53 5.70
C PRO A 22 0.04 9.13 6.26
N SER A 23 0.05 8.48 7.41
CA SER A 23 -1.20 8.13 8.13
C SER A 23 -2.03 9.38 8.43
N GLN A 24 -3.35 9.25 8.33
CA GLN A 24 -4.33 10.30 8.63
C GLN A 24 -4.85 10.23 10.08
N LEU A 25 -4.31 9.32 10.89
CA LEU A 25 -4.62 9.24 12.30
C LEU A 25 -4.14 10.50 13.06
N PRO A 26 -4.77 10.84 14.19
CA PRO A 26 -4.30 11.92 15.05
C PRO A 26 -2.83 11.75 15.45
N GLU A 27 -2.09 12.86 15.54
CA GLU A 27 -0.65 12.85 15.79
C GLU A 27 -0.26 12.04 17.04
N HIS A 28 -1.03 12.21 18.15
CA HIS A 28 -0.78 11.46 19.37
C HIS A 28 -0.89 9.93 19.16
N THR A 29 -1.83 9.48 18.30
CA THR A 29 -1.99 8.05 17.97
C THR A 29 -0.81 7.57 17.12
N VAL A 30 -0.37 8.36 16.14
CA VAL A 30 0.81 8.08 15.32
C VAL A 30 2.06 7.93 16.19
N GLU A 31 2.25 8.80 17.17
CA GLU A 31 3.37 8.71 18.12
C GLU A 31 3.27 7.46 19.02
N GLN A 32 2.09 7.09 19.48
CA GLN A 32 1.89 5.83 20.21
C GLN A 32 2.23 4.60 19.35
N ILE A 33 1.84 4.59 18.07
CA ILE A 33 2.17 3.55 17.11
C ILE A 33 3.69 3.44 16.94
N LYS A 34 4.39 4.55 16.69
CA LYS A 34 5.85 4.58 16.54
C LYS A 34 6.57 4.05 17.79
N ASN A 35 6.11 4.47 18.97
CA ASN A 35 6.67 4.02 20.24
C ASN A 35 6.47 2.51 20.46
N LEU A 36 5.28 1.98 20.15
CA LEU A 36 4.99 0.55 20.24
C LEU A 36 5.87 -0.24 19.26
N ALA A 37 5.94 0.20 18.00
CA ALA A 37 6.77 -0.45 16.98
C ALA A 37 8.24 -0.45 17.38
N THR A 38 8.79 0.67 17.88
CA THR A 38 10.18 0.76 18.33
C THR A 38 10.46 -0.24 19.46
N LYS A 39 9.60 -0.31 20.48
CA LYS A 39 9.74 -1.27 21.59
C LYS A 39 9.69 -2.71 21.11
N ALA A 40 8.77 -3.03 20.18
CA ALA A 40 8.65 -4.37 19.64
C ALA A 40 9.89 -4.79 18.84
N ILE A 41 10.41 -3.90 17.98
CA ILE A 41 11.64 -4.11 17.21
C ILE A 41 12.83 -4.36 18.14
N GLN A 42 13.00 -3.54 19.18
CA GLN A 42 14.05 -3.69 20.17
C GLN A 42 13.95 -5.00 20.97
N ALA A 43 12.72 -5.38 21.37
CA ALA A 43 12.47 -6.59 22.15
C ALA A 43 12.88 -7.88 21.44
N ILE A 44 12.79 -7.92 20.10
CA ILE A 44 13.21 -9.10 19.30
C ILE A 44 14.61 -8.95 18.70
N GLY A 45 15.32 -7.85 19.00
CA GLY A 45 16.70 -7.65 18.60
C GLY A 45 16.91 -7.37 17.12
N ILE A 46 15.94 -6.78 16.42
CA ILE A 46 16.16 -6.32 15.05
C ILE A 46 17.07 -5.09 15.09
N ASP A 47 18.22 -5.18 14.42
CA ASP A 47 19.19 -4.11 14.26
C ASP A 47 19.72 -4.09 12.82
N ASN A 48 20.08 -2.91 12.32
CA ASN A 48 20.62 -2.69 10.97
C ASN A 48 19.83 -3.41 9.85
N SER A 49 18.51 -3.45 9.96
CA SER A 49 17.62 -4.14 9.04
C SER A 49 16.30 -3.37 8.89
N PRO A 50 15.66 -3.44 7.72
CA PRO A 50 14.29 -2.99 7.60
C PRO A 50 13.37 -3.84 8.47
N SER A 51 12.29 -3.25 8.94
CA SER A 51 11.23 -3.98 9.64
C SER A 51 9.86 -3.52 9.16
N HIS A 52 8.94 -4.47 9.06
CA HIS A 52 7.54 -4.24 8.79
C HIS A 52 6.73 -4.62 10.04
N VAL A 53 5.95 -3.67 10.54
CA VAL A 53 5.19 -3.83 11.79
C VAL A 53 3.72 -3.57 11.50
N GLU A 54 2.86 -4.53 11.79
CA GLU A 54 1.42 -4.38 11.71
C GLU A 54 0.82 -4.07 13.07
N ILE A 55 0.04 -3.00 13.12
CA ILE A 55 -0.57 -2.50 14.35
C ILE A 55 -2.04 -2.20 14.09
N ILE A 56 -2.92 -2.67 14.98
CA ILE A 56 -4.32 -2.29 15.00
C ILE A 56 -4.56 -1.25 16.09
N VAL A 57 -5.29 -0.18 15.76
CA VAL A 57 -5.69 0.84 16.73
C VAL A 57 -7.05 0.46 17.30
N THR A 58 -7.11 0.27 18.60
CA THR A 58 -8.33 -0.08 19.36
C THR A 58 -8.75 1.06 20.28
N ALA A 59 -9.89 0.92 20.96
CA ALA A 59 -10.32 1.86 21.97
C ALA A 59 -9.31 1.99 23.15
N ASP A 60 -8.56 0.91 23.42
CA ASP A 60 -7.51 0.88 24.46
C ASP A 60 -6.12 1.26 23.93
N GLY A 61 -6.04 1.85 22.73
CA GLY A 61 -4.81 2.24 22.05
C GLY A 61 -4.29 1.20 21.05
N PRO A 62 -3.08 1.44 20.47
CA PRO A 62 -2.49 0.57 19.48
C PRO A 62 -2.06 -0.78 20.05
N LYS A 63 -2.29 -1.85 19.30
CA LYS A 63 -1.93 -3.24 19.65
C LYS A 63 -1.11 -3.84 18.50
N LEU A 64 -0.02 -4.52 18.83
CA LEU A 64 0.81 -5.24 17.86
C LEU A 64 0.05 -6.45 17.32
N VAL A 65 0.08 -6.62 16.00
CA VAL A 65 -0.49 -7.77 15.29
C VAL A 65 0.63 -8.68 14.80
N GLU A 66 1.55 -8.12 14.03
CA GLU A 66 2.66 -8.84 13.40
C GLU A 66 3.90 -7.95 13.31
N LEU A 67 5.07 -8.58 13.32
CA LEU A 67 6.35 -7.91 13.13
C LEU A 67 7.29 -8.84 12.36
N GLY A 68 7.95 -8.31 11.33
CA GLY A 68 8.96 -9.02 10.55
C GLY A 68 10.19 -8.17 10.24
N ALA A 69 11.39 -8.77 10.33
CA ALA A 69 12.65 -8.17 9.89
C ALA A 69 12.75 -8.21 8.35
N ARG A 70 11.87 -7.50 7.68
CA ARG A 70 11.74 -7.46 6.22
C ARG A 70 11.14 -6.15 5.75
N LEU A 71 11.22 -5.91 4.46
CA LEU A 71 10.50 -4.83 3.78
C LEU A 71 8.99 -5.10 3.76
N GLY A 72 8.18 -4.05 3.78
CA GLY A 72 6.74 -4.12 3.60
C GLY A 72 6.36 -4.51 2.17
N GLY A 73 5.32 -5.32 2.03
CA GLY A 73 4.73 -5.71 0.75
C GLY A 73 3.80 -4.66 0.15
N ASP A 74 2.93 -5.09 -0.77
CA ASP A 74 1.83 -4.29 -1.34
C ASP A 74 2.27 -2.91 -1.87
N CYS A 75 3.44 -2.85 -2.50
CA CYS A 75 4.04 -1.61 -3.00
C CYS A 75 4.34 -0.54 -1.92
N ILE A 76 4.22 -0.87 -0.63
CA ILE A 76 4.53 0.07 0.45
C ILE A 76 5.98 0.52 0.35
N THR A 77 6.92 -0.44 0.30
CA THR A 77 8.34 -0.15 0.28
C THR A 77 8.84 0.36 -1.07
N THR A 78 8.33 -0.21 -2.16
CA THR A 78 8.82 0.07 -3.52
C THR A 78 8.24 1.34 -4.14
N TYR A 79 7.05 1.76 -3.69
CA TYR A 79 6.37 2.96 -4.21
C TYR A 79 5.95 3.95 -3.12
N LEU A 80 5.18 3.53 -2.10
CA LEU A 80 4.55 4.51 -1.22
C LEU A 80 5.57 5.28 -0.37
N VAL A 81 6.58 4.60 0.20
CA VAL A 81 7.63 5.29 0.97
C VAL A 81 8.45 6.21 0.08
N PRO A 82 8.99 5.80 -1.08
CA PRO A 82 9.70 6.71 -1.99
C PRO A 82 8.85 7.90 -2.42
N LEU A 83 7.60 7.69 -2.80
CA LEU A 83 6.68 8.75 -3.24
C LEU A 83 6.29 9.70 -2.11
N SER A 84 6.21 9.24 -0.87
CA SER A 84 5.82 10.10 0.25
C SER A 84 6.98 10.80 0.94
N THR A 85 8.19 10.23 0.89
CA THR A 85 9.35 10.73 1.67
C THR A 85 10.60 11.00 0.84
N GLY A 86 10.72 10.44 -0.37
CA GLY A 86 11.93 10.46 -1.18
C GLY A 86 13.01 9.47 -0.74
N ILE A 87 12.69 8.55 0.19
CA ILE A 87 13.63 7.52 0.66
C ILE A 87 13.44 6.27 -0.19
N ASP A 88 14.50 5.79 -0.84
CA ASP A 88 14.53 4.47 -1.46
C ASP A 88 14.86 3.41 -0.39
N MET A 89 13.82 2.72 0.06
CA MET A 89 13.95 1.69 1.09
C MET A 89 14.64 0.42 0.57
N VAL A 90 14.56 0.15 -0.73
CA VAL A 90 15.21 -1.02 -1.34
C VAL A 90 16.72 -0.76 -1.40
N GLU A 91 17.14 0.40 -1.92
CA GLU A 91 18.53 0.82 -1.91
C GLU A 91 19.11 0.82 -0.48
N ALA A 92 18.39 1.45 0.47
CA ALA A 92 18.81 1.49 1.86
C ALA A 92 19.01 0.08 2.46
N SER A 93 18.13 -0.86 2.14
CA SER A 93 18.24 -2.25 2.62
C SER A 93 19.45 -2.98 2.02
N ILE A 94 19.74 -2.74 0.74
CA ILE A 94 20.92 -3.31 0.06
C ILE A 94 22.21 -2.76 0.69
N LEU A 95 22.29 -1.44 0.88
CA LEU A 95 23.46 -0.80 1.51
C LEU A 95 23.71 -1.35 2.92
N LEU A 96 22.66 -1.46 3.75
CA LEU A 96 22.77 -2.05 5.08
C LEU A 96 23.26 -3.50 5.05
N ALA A 97 22.75 -4.30 4.11
CA ALA A 97 23.17 -5.71 3.94
C ALA A 97 24.65 -5.84 3.52
N LEU A 98 25.18 -4.81 2.83
CA LEU A 98 26.60 -4.71 2.44
C LEU A 98 27.48 -4.10 3.55
N GLY A 99 26.92 -3.79 4.71
CA GLY A 99 27.63 -3.10 5.80
C GLY A 99 27.96 -1.63 5.51
N GLN A 100 27.20 -0.99 4.61
CA GLN A 100 27.36 0.41 4.23
C GLN A 100 26.30 1.28 4.91
N GLU A 101 26.60 2.56 5.05
CA GLU A 101 25.66 3.54 5.57
C GLU A 101 24.55 3.83 4.55
N ALA A 102 23.29 3.85 5.01
CA ALA A 102 22.13 4.20 4.22
C ALA A 102 21.57 5.56 4.63
N CYS A 103 21.32 6.45 3.67
CA CYS A 103 20.63 7.71 3.93
C CYS A 103 19.12 7.48 4.01
N ILE A 104 18.56 7.57 5.22
CA ILE A 104 17.13 7.42 5.52
C ILE A 104 16.49 8.73 6.00
N ILE A 105 17.07 9.88 5.59
CA ILE A 105 16.51 11.20 5.89
C ILE A 105 15.47 11.55 4.82
N PRO A 106 14.22 11.87 5.19
CA PRO A 106 13.22 12.29 4.24
C PRO A 106 13.64 13.54 3.46
N LYS A 107 13.50 13.52 2.14
CA LYS A 107 13.80 14.63 1.24
C LYS A 107 12.63 15.61 1.12
N PHE A 108 11.43 15.11 1.34
CA PHE A 108 10.17 15.86 1.30
C PHE A 108 9.08 15.10 2.08
N GLN A 109 7.91 15.72 2.17
CA GLN A 109 6.71 15.07 2.71
C GLN A 109 5.55 15.30 1.74
N LYS A 110 5.07 14.21 1.11
CA LYS A 110 3.93 14.21 0.19
C LYS A 110 2.97 13.08 0.56
N GLY A 111 1.78 13.10 -0.03
CA GLY A 111 0.83 12.01 0.04
C GLY A 111 1.09 10.96 -1.04
N ALA A 112 1.01 9.68 -0.68
CA ALA A 112 1.02 8.56 -1.61
C ALA A 112 -0.09 7.57 -1.24
N ALA A 113 -0.75 6.99 -2.23
CA ALA A 113 -1.79 6.00 -2.01
C ALA A 113 -1.82 4.95 -3.12
N ILE A 114 -2.12 3.70 -2.73
CA ILE A 114 -2.47 2.61 -3.64
C ILE A 114 -3.92 2.20 -3.39
N ARG A 115 -4.65 1.91 -4.46
CA ARG A 115 -6.00 1.33 -4.42
C ARG A 115 -6.07 0.15 -5.36
N TYR A 116 -6.56 -0.97 -4.83
CA TYR A 116 -6.74 -2.22 -5.58
C TYR A 116 -8.12 -2.26 -6.23
N ALA A 117 -8.14 -2.73 -7.47
CA ALA A 117 -9.36 -2.97 -8.22
C ALA A 117 -10.04 -4.26 -7.80
N LYS A 118 -11.36 -4.24 -7.82
CA LYS A 118 -12.24 -5.40 -7.73
C LYS A 118 -13.24 -5.36 -8.87
N CYS A 119 -13.73 -6.51 -9.30
CA CYS A 119 -14.81 -6.62 -10.27
C CYS A 119 -15.75 -7.77 -9.90
N GLU A 120 -16.77 -7.96 -10.70
CA GLU A 120 -17.71 -9.08 -10.57
C GLU A 120 -17.03 -10.41 -10.93
N ASN A 121 -17.61 -11.51 -10.47
CA ASN A 121 -17.12 -12.86 -10.78
C ASN A 121 -17.39 -13.23 -12.24
N GLY A 122 -16.48 -13.98 -12.85
CA GLY A 122 -16.64 -14.51 -14.19
C GLY A 122 -15.35 -14.45 -15.01
N ILE A 123 -15.45 -14.48 -16.33
CA ILE A 123 -14.32 -14.43 -17.25
C ILE A 123 -14.09 -13.00 -17.71
N LEU A 124 -12.88 -12.47 -17.47
CA LEU A 124 -12.49 -11.14 -17.91
C LEU A 124 -12.39 -11.09 -19.44
N GLN A 125 -13.26 -10.30 -20.08
CA GLN A 125 -13.32 -10.20 -21.53
C GLN A 125 -12.56 -9.00 -22.10
N GLN A 126 -12.59 -7.86 -21.37
CA GLN A 126 -12.00 -6.63 -21.87
C GLN A 126 -11.69 -5.68 -20.72
N ILE A 127 -10.61 -4.92 -20.88
CA ILE A 127 -10.21 -3.84 -19.98
C ILE A 127 -10.16 -2.55 -20.79
N THR A 128 -10.83 -1.51 -20.30
CA THR A 128 -10.85 -0.19 -20.98
C THR A 128 -10.62 0.93 -19.98
N GLY A 129 -10.33 2.15 -20.46
CA GLY A 129 -10.19 3.36 -19.64
C GLY A 129 -8.80 3.56 -19.01
N LEU A 130 -7.82 2.70 -19.29
CA LEU A 130 -6.45 2.84 -18.79
C LEU A 130 -5.80 4.17 -19.26
N GLU A 131 -5.91 4.48 -20.55
CA GLU A 131 -5.36 5.72 -21.10
C GLU A 131 -5.99 6.96 -20.46
N ASP A 132 -7.30 6.94 -20.18
CA ASP A 132 -7.99 8.04 -19.51
C ASP A 132 -7.62 8.16 -18.04
N ALA A 133 -7.33 7.05 -17.38
CA ALA A 133 -6.81 7.05 -16.01
C ALA A 133 -5.41 7.66 -15.93
N LEU A 134 -4.54 7.36 -16.90
CA LEU A 134 -3.16 7.84 -16.98
C LEU A 134 -3.04 9.34 -17.33
N LYS A 135 -4.10 10.00 -17.81
CA LYS A 135 -4.09 11.45 -18.07
C LYS A 135 -4.01 12.31 -16.79
N ASP A 136 -4.28 11.74 -15.63
CA ASP A 136 -4.16 12.44 -14.35
C ASP A 136 -2.69 12.40 -13.90
N GLU A 137 -2.03 13.56 -13.89
CA GLU A 137 -0.61 13.70 -13.53
C GLU A 137 -0.27 13.21 -12.12
N SER A 138 -1.27 13.08 -11.25
CA SER A 138 -1.09 12.51 -9.92
C SER A 138 -0.84 10.99 -9.96
N ILE A 139 -1.17 10.32 -11.07
CA ILE A 139 -1.03 8.87 -11.20
C ILE A 139 0.42 8.52 -11.53
N GLN A 140 1.00 7.70 -10.67
CA GLN A 140 2.40 7.29 -10.78
C GLN A 140 2.55 5.89 -11.40
N HIS A 141 1.55 5.02 -11.16
CA HIS A 141 1.57 3.67 -11.70
C HIS A 141 0.17 3.07 -11.75
N ILE A 142 -0.10 2.30 -12.81
CA ILE A 142 -1.27 1.43 -12.94
C ILE A 142 -0.77 0.06 -13.36
N GLU A 143 -1.20 -0.97 -12.66
CA GLU A 143 -0.91 -2.34 -13.06
C GLU A 143 -2.19 -3.17 -13.06
N ILE A 144 -2.38 -3.92 -14.13
CA ILE A 144 -3.44 -4.92 -14.25
C ILE A 144 -2.77 -6.29 -14.18
N ILE A 145 -3.11 -7.04 -13.14
CA ILE A 145 -2.51 -8.34 -12.82
C ILE A 145 -3.16 -9.46 -13.66
N LYS A 146 -4.47 -9.34 -13.86
CA LYS A 146 -5.27 -10.32 -14.63
C LYS A 146 -5.28 -9.95 -16.11
N ARG A 147 -5.46 -10.93 -16.98
CA ARG A 147 -5.51 -10.78 -18.44
C ARG A 147 -6.88 -11.15 -18.98
N GLU A 148 -7.19 -10.69 -20.18
CA GLU A 148 -8.38 -11.15 -20.90
C GLU A 148 -8.34 -12.68 -21.06
N GLY A 149 -9.44 -13.35 -20.70
CA GLY A 149 -9.56 -14.80 -20.59
C GLY A 149 -9.36 -15.35 -19.18
N ASP A 150 -8.82 -14.60 -18.24
CA ASP A 150 -8.64 -15.07 -16.87
C ASP A 150 -9.98 -15.13 -16.14
N ILE A 151 -10.12 -16.11 -15.25
CA ILE A 151 -11.22 -16.19 -14.29
C ILE A 151 -10.93 -15.20 -13.17
N VAL A 152 -11.95 -14.40 -12.86
CA VAL A 152 -11.97 -13.46 -11.74
C VAL A 152 -13.01 -13.90 -10.74
N THR A 153 -12.64 -13.91 -9.47
CA THR A 153 -13.48 -14.37 -8.36
C THR A 153 -13.59 -13.28 -7.31
N SER A 154 -14.52 -13.48 -6.38
CA SER A 154 -14.60 -12.67 -5.16
C SER A 154 -13.27 -12.67 -4.43
N ILE A 155 -12.94 -11.54 -3.82
CA ILE A 155 -11.66 -11.33 -3.15
C ILE A 155 -11.67 -12.04 -1.80
N HIS A 156 -10.93 -13.14 -1.71
CA HIS A 156 -10.68 -13.92 -0.50
C HIS A 156 -9.21 -13.87 -0.06
N GLY A 157 -8.33 -13.44 -0.96
CA GLY A 157 -6.90 -13.27 -0.72
C GLY A 157 -6.28 -12.22 -1.65
N SER A 158 -5.04 -11.84 -1.40
CA SER A 158 -4.33 -10.82 -2.18
C SER A 158 -4.15 -11.21 -3.65
N GLY A 159 -4.10 -12.52 -3.97
CA GLY A 159 -4.01 -13.04 -5.35
C GLY A 159 -5.29 -12.87 -6.18
N ASP A 160 -6.42 -12.57 -5.56
CA ASP A 160 -7.69 -12.38 -6.26
C ASP A 160 -7.85 -10.94 -6.78
N ARG A 161 -6.99 -10.02 -6.37
CA ARG A 161 -7.01 -8.63 -6.83
C ARG A 161 -6.71 -8.56 -8.33
N ILE A 162 -7.51 -7.80 -9.08
CA ILE A 162 -7.38 -7.72 -10.54
C ILE A 162 -6.29 -6.74 -11.00
N GLY A 163 -5.98 -5.73 -10.19
CA GLY A 163 -4.99 -4.71 -10.48
C GLY A 163 -5.00 -3.60 -9.45
N TYR A 164 -4.19 -2.57 -9.66
CA TYR A 164 -4.11 -1.43 -8.75
C TYR A 164 -3.69 -0.13 -9.43
N VAL A 165 -3.94 0.96 -8.74
CA VAL A 165 -3.53 2.32 -9.11
C VAL A 165 -2.75 2.94 -7.97
N ILE A 166 -1.58 3.52 -8.27
CA ILE A 166 -0.76 4.30 -7.32
C ILE A 166 -0.78 5.76 -7.72
N ALA A 167 -1.03 6.63 -6.74
CA ALA A 167 -1.02 8.08 -6.91
C ALA A 167 -0.12 8.77 -5.89
N GLN A 168 0.43 9.92 -6.30
CA GLN A 168 1.13 10.87 -5.44
C GLN A 168 0.43 12.22 -5.50
N ALA A 169 0.30 12.89 -4.36
CA ALA A 169 -0.26 14.24 -4.28
C ALA A 169 0.37 15.01 -3.11
N GLU A 170 -0.07 16.24 -2.85
CA GLU A 170 0.41 17.04 -1.71
C GLU A 170 0.08 16.39 -0.36
N THR A 171 -1.08 15.73 -0.26
CA THR A 171 -1.55 15.08 0.99
C THR A 171 -2.03 13.66 0.72
N ALA A 172 -2.06 12.83 1.77
CA ALA A 172 -2.59 11.47 1.69
C ALA A 172 -4.05 11.46 1.18
N SER A 173 -4.90 12.38 1.67
CA SER A 173 -6.29 12.50 1.19
C SER A 173 -6.37 12.76 -0.31
N LYS A 174 -5.59 13.72 -0.84
CA LYS A 174 -5.56 14.00 -2.29
C LYS A 174 -5.03 12.81 -3.11
N ALA A 175 -4.04 12.06 -2.60
CA ALA A 175 -3.54 10.85 -3.26
C ALA A 175 -4.59 9.73 -3.27
N ILE A 176 -5.34 9.56 -2.18
CA ILE A 176 -6.48 8.64 -2.09
C ILE A 176 -7.56 9.00 -3.11
N GLU A 177 -7.95 10.27 -3.18
CA GLU A 177 -8.94 10.76 -4.14
C GLU A 177 -8.49 10.52 -5.59
N ALA A 178 -7.23 10.84 -5.92
CA ALA A 178 -6.68 10.66 -7.25
C ALA A 178 -6.65 9.17 -7.65
N SER A 179 -6.13 8.29 -6.80
CA SER A 179 -6.07 6.84 -7.08
C SER A 179 -7.48 6.23 -7.22
N THR A 180 -8.43 6.65 -6.37
CA THR A 180 -9.82 6.19 -6.44
C THR A 180 -10.52 6.69 -7.71
N ARG A 181 -10.35 7.96 -8.07
CA ARG A 181 -10.89 8.55 -9.31
C ARG A 181 -10.31 7.87 -10.54
N ALA A 182 -9.01 7.63 -10.60
CA ALA A 182 -8.39 6.93 -11.72
C ALA A 182 -8.91 5.49 -11.83
N LEU A 183 -9.01 4.78 -10.70
CA LEU A 183 -9.56 3.43 -10.66
C LEU A 183 -11.00 3.37 -11.18
N SER A 184 -11.82 4.38 -10.89
CA SER A 184 -13.21 4.44 -11.37
C SER A 184 -13.36 4.60 -12.89
N LYS A 185 -12.31 5.08 -13.58
CA LYS A 185 -12.27 5.17 -15.05
C LYS A 185 -11.98 3.82 -15.71
N ILE A 186 -11.28 2.93 -15.02
CA ILE A 186 -10.93 1.61 -15.53
C ILE A 186 -12.18 0.72 -15.45
N LYS A 187 -12.57 0.13 -16.58
CA LYS A 187 -13.74 -0.75 -16.69
C LYS A 187 -13.30 -2.15 -17.05
N PHE A 188 -13.83 -3.10 -16.31
CA PHE A 188 -13.64 -4.54 -16.52
C PHE A 188 -14.94 -5.12 -17.06
N LYS A 189 -14.93 -5.60 -18.29
CA LYS A 189 -16.06 -6.30 -18.88
C LYS A 189 -15.95 -7.77 -18.53
N ILE A 190 -16.90 -8.25 -17.75
CA ILE A 190 -16.94 -9.63 -17.28
C ILE A 190 -18.06 -10.38 -18.02
N LYS A 191 -17.80 -11.63 -18.39
CA LYS A 191 -18.81 -12.59 -18.83
C LYS A 191 -19.09 -13.54 -17.68
N GLU A 192 -20.34 -13.61 -17.26
CA GLU A 192 -20.77 -14.61 -16.26
C GLU A 192 -20.42 -16.02 -16.74
N GLU A 193 -19.93 -16.86 -15.85
CA GLU A 193 -19.87 -18.30 -16.10
C GLU A 193 -21.30 -18.84 -16.12
N ALA A 194 -21.63 -19.57 -17.21
CA ALA A 194 -22.96 -20.16 -17.40
C ALA A 194 -23.19 -21.36 -16.47
#